data_e22f5cfb73739dc6b030f0a27a720951
#
_entry.id   e22f5cfb73739dc6b030f0a27a720951
#
_cell.length_a   1.000
_cell.length_b   1.000
_cell.length_c   1.000
_cell.angle_alpha   90.00
_cell.angle_beta   90.00
_cell.angle_gamma   90.00
#
_symmetry.space_group_name_H-M   'P 1'
#
loop_
_entity.id
_entity.type
_entity.pdbx_description
1 polymer ?
#
loop_
_entity_poly.entity_id
_entity_poly.type
_entity_poly.pdbx_seq_one_letter_code
_entity_poly.pdbx_strand_id
1 'polypeptide(L)'
;MRLWVLRHGEAEPYGARPDPERALTAHGREEVLRSAAHLIGQPLTAIYASPYLRAQQTAQLVREALGFQPELITVNWLTPDTQPQKVLERLEDQDNVLLVSHNPLVGSLLGFLQHGHLQHPEQVQTAGLAELEGDLPLAGAMKLKGIRHP
;
A
#
# COMPACT_ATOMS: atom_id res chain seq x y z
N MET A 1 -16.54 3.63 -3.88
CA MET A 1 -15.44 2.81 -3.43
C MET A 1 -14.31 3.69 -2.89
N ARG A 2 -13.74 3.31 -1.78
CA ARG A 2 -12.57 3.98 -1.20
C ARG A 2 -11.44 2.97 -1.05
N LEU A 3 -10.23 3.39 -1.44
CA LEU A 3 -9.04 2.55 -1.47
C LEU A 3 -7.88 3.31 -0.83
N TRP A 4 -7.14 2.66 0.07
CA TRP A 4 -5.89 3.19 0.60
C TRP A 4 -4.73 2.35 0.11
N VAL A 5 -3.63 3.00 -0.27
CA VAL A 5 -2.42 2.34 -0.72
C VAL A 5 -1.25 2.89 0.10
N LEU A 6 -0.55 2.00 0.77
CA LEU A 6 0.57 2.34 1.65
C LEU A 6 1.85 1.68 1.13
N ARG A 7 2.87 2.50 0.88
CA ARG A 7 4.21 1.97 0.64
C ARG A 7 4.83 1.56 1.97
N HIS A 8 5.52 0.40 2.01
CA HIS A 8 6.21 -0.02 3.24
C HIS A 8 7.15 1.05 3.77
N GLY A 9 7.48 0.99 5.05
CA GLY A 9 8.44 1.88 5.71
C GLY A 9 9.87 1.65 5.24
N GLU A 10 10.80 2.51 5.67
CA GLU A 10 12.21 2.36 5.36
C GLU A 10 12.69 0.96 5.74
N ALA A 11 13.42 0.31 4.84
CA ALA A 11 13.93 -1.04 5.03
C ALA A 11 15.47 -1.05 5.01
N GLU A 12 16.04 -2.16 5.47
CA GLU A 12 17.46 -2.43 5.37
C GLU A 12 17.96 -2.22 3.95
N PRO A 13 19.23 -1.79 3.75
CA PRO A 13 19.76 -1.56 2.42
C PRO A 13 19.84 -2.84 1.59
N TYR A 14 19.86 -2.68 0.26
CA TYR A 14 20.08 -3.79 -0.65
C TYR A 14 21.41 -4.46 -0.35
N GLY A 15 21.43 -5.80 -0.44
CA GLY A 15 22.63 -6.59 -0.20
C GLY A 15 22.81 -7.06 1.25
N ALA A 16 22.07 -6.50 2.19
CA ALA A 16 22.11 -6.95 3.58
C ALA A 16 21.53 -8.36 3.73
N ARG A 17 20.47 -8.65 2.97
CA ARG A 17 19.78 -9.95 2.91
C ARG A 17 19.18 -10.11 1.52
N PRO A 18 18.71 -11.31 1.14
CA PRO A 18 17.88 -11.44 -0.07
C PRO A 18 16.71 -10.47 -0.02
N ASP A 19 16.37 -9.85 -1.14
CA ASP A 19 15.41 -8.76 -1.19
C ASP A 19 14.08 -9.05 -0.47
N PRO A 20 13.44 -10.23 -0.63
CA PRO A 20 12.20 -10.53 0.09
C PRO A 20 12.34 -10.60 1.61
N GLU A 21 13.57 -10.73 2.13
CA GLU A 21 13.86 -10.88 3.55
C GLU A 21 14.38 -9.60 4.21
N ARG A 22 14.50 -8.49 3.47
CA ARG A 22 14.93 -7.22 4.07
C ARG A 22 13.86 -6.70 5.01
N ALA A 23 14.25 -6.38 6.25
CA ALA A 23 13.34 -5.96 7.31
C ALA A 23 13.25 -4.44 7.38
N LEU A 24 12.23 -3.92 8.04
CA LEU A 24 12.13 -2.51 8.37
C LEU A 24 13.27 -2.13 9.33
N THR A 25 13.78 -0.90 9.15
CA THR A 25 14.66 -0.27 10.14
C THR A 25 13.82 0.28 11.30
N ALA A 26 14.49 0.68 12.39
CA ALA A 26 13.80 1.38 13.49
C ALA A 26 13.13 2.65 13.00
N HIS A 27 13.80 3.41 12.13
CA HIS A 27 13.22 4.60 11.52
C HIS A 27 11.98 4.26 10.67
N GLY A 28 12.05 3.16 9.89
CA GLY A 28 10.93 2.70 9.09
C GLY A 28 9.71 2.35 9.94
N ARG A 29 9.92 1.75 11.10
CA ARG A 29 8.82 1.43 12.04
C ARG A 29 8.16 2.71 12.55
N GLU A 30 8.93 3.73 12.86
CA GLU A 30 8.39 5.03 13.28
C GLU A 30 7.60 5.70 12.17
N GLU A 31 8.10 5.65 10.94
CA GLU A 31 7.39 6.18 9.77
C GLU A 31 6.00 5.52 9.64
N VAL A 32 5.96 4.21 9.74
CA VAL A 32 4.70 3.46 9.61
C VAL A 32 3.71 3.85 10.68
N LEU A 33 4.15 4.01 11.94
CA LEU A 33 3.26 4.40 13.02
C LEU A 33 2.67 5.80 12.80
N ARG A 34 3.45 6.73 12.26
CA ARG A 34 2.94 8.06 11.90
C ARG A 34 1.88 7.98 10.82
N SER A 35 2.11 7.17 9.80
CA SER A 35 1.14 7.00 8.70
C SER A 35 -0.12 6.29 9.18
N ALA A 36 0.02 5.29 10.06
CA ALA A 36 -1.12 4.56 10.61
C ALA A 36 -2.09 5.49 11.35
N ALA A 37 -1.58 6.56 11.95
CA ALA A 37 -2.44 7.53 12.65
C ALA A 37 -3.49 8.15 11.73
N HIS A 38 -3.21 8.28 10.44
CA HIS A 38 -4.16 8.82 9.46
C HIS A 38 -5.29 7.85 9.12
N LEU A 39 -5.15 6.58 9.52
CA LEU A 39 -6.18 5.55 9.29
C LEU A 39 -7.10 5.35 10.50
N ILE A 40 -6.83 6.01 11.63
CA ILE A 40 -7.68 5.91 12.82
C ILE A 40 -9.08 6.42 12.47
N GLY A 41 -10.09 5.61 12.78
CA GLY A 41 -11.48 5.97 12.51
C GLY A 41 -11.96 5.69 11.09
N GLN A 42 -11.08 5.25 10.20
CA GLN A 42 -11.47 4.89 8.83
C GLN A 42 -12.13 3.50 8.82
N PRO A 43 -13.15 3.30 7.97
CA PRO A 43 -13.92 2.05 7.97
C PRO A 43 -13.24 0.93 7.17
N LEU A 44 -12.00 0.58 7.52
CA LEU A 44 -11.27 -0.49 6.84
C LEU A 44 -11.99 -1.83 7.00
N THR A 45 -12.08 -2.58 5.91
CA THR A 45 -12.65 -3.92 5.89
C THR A 45 -11.59 -5.01 5.78
N ALA A 46 -10.44 -4.71 5.19
CA ALA A 46 -9.35 -5.67 5.02
C ALA A 46 -8.01 -4.96 4.81
N ILE A 47 -6.93 -5.64 5.17
CA ILE A 47 -5.56 -5.21 4.90
C ILE A 47 -4.89 -6.31 4.06
N TYR A 48 -4.55 -5.99 2.82
CA TYR A 48 -3.82 -6.87 1.92
C TYR A 48 -2.36 -6.45 1.89
N ALA A 49 -1.45 -7.40 1.96
CA ALA A 49 -0.03 -7.10 1.99
C ALA A 49 0.79 -8.03 1.08
N SER A 50 1.84 -7.47 0.49
CA SER A 50 2.87 -8.23 -0.19
C SER A 50 3.50 -9.25 0.75
N PRO A 51 3.95 -10.41 0.26
CA PRO A 51 4.62 -11.41 1.10
C PRO A 51 6.02 -11.02 1.56
N TYR A 52 6.61 -9.96 1.02
CA TYR A 52 7.95 -9.51 1.41
C TYR A 52 7.93 -9.02 2.85
N LEU A 53 8.99 -9.34 3.60
CA LEU A 53 9.04 -9.08 5.04
C LEU A 53 8.75 -7.62 5.40
N ARG A 54 9.36 -6.67 4.69
CA ARG A 54 9.14 -5.23 4.97
C ARG A 54 7.68 -4.80 4.82
N ALA A 55 6.95 -5.40 3.90
CA ALA A 55 5.53 -5.12 3.72
C ALA A 55 4.69 -5.80 4.80
N GLN A 56 5.04 -7.02 5.18
CA GLN A 56 4.38 -7.75 6.27
C GLN A 56 4.53 -7.01 7.59
N GLN A 57 5.74 -6.54 7.89
CA GLN A 57 6.00 -5.77 9.11
C GLN A 57 5.24 -4.45 9.11
N THR A 58 5.21 -3.75 7.97
CA THR A 58 4.43 -2.52 7.82
C THR A 58 2.95 -2.78 8.09
N ALA A 59 2.37 -3.79 7.46
CA ALA A 59 0.96 -4.11 7.61
C ALA A 59 0.62 -4.53 9.04
N GLN A 60 1.49 -5.30 9.70
CA GLN A 60 1.29 -5.72 11.07
C GLN A 60 1.32 -4.53 12.05
N LEU A 61 2.23 -3.59 11.85
CA LEU A 61 2.29 -2.38 12.66
C LEU A 61 1.01 -1.55 12.52
N VAL A 62 0.50 -1.41 11.29
CA VAL A 62 -0.76 -0.72 11.05
C VAL A 62 -1.90 -1.44 11.76
N ARG A 63 -1.99 -2.75 11.60
CA ARG A 63 -3.03 -3.56 12.22
C ARG A 63 -3.05 -3.38 13.74
N GLU A 64 -1.89 -3.45 14.37
CA GLU A 64 -1.75 -3.27 15.82
C GLU A 64 -2.11 -1.85 16.25
N ALA A 65 -1.62 -0.84 15.53
CA ALA A 65 -1.89 0.56 15.86
C ALA A 65 -3.37 0.90 15.80
N LEU A 66 -4.11 0.29 14.87
CA LEU A 66 -5.55 0.51 14.71
C LEU A 66 -6.42 -0.39 15.58
N GLY A 67 -5.85 -1.42 16.20
CA GLY A 67 -6.64 -2.45 16.86
C GLY A 67 -7.53 -3.20 15.88
N PHE A 68 -7.09 -3.36 14.63
CA PHE A 68 -7.87 -3.99 13.57
C PHE A 68 -7.90 -5.50 13.77
N GLN A 69 -9.09 -6.07 14.00
CA GLN A 69 -9.24 -7.47 14.40
C GLN A 69 -8.99 -8.49 13.28
N PRO A 70 -9.46 -8.27 12.04
CA PRO A 70 -9.21 -9.24 10.97
C PRO A 70 -7.72 -9.46 10.72
N GLU A 71 -7.35 -10.69 10.36
CA GLU A 71 -5.97 -11.01 10.03
C GLU A 71 -5.55 -10.38 8.71
N LEU A 72 -4.25 -10.14 8.55
CA LEU A 72 -3.69 -9.68 7.29
C LEU A 72 -3.90 -10.72 6.21
N ILE A 73 -4.18 -10.25 5.00
CA ILE A 73 -4.33 -11.13 3.84
C ILE A 73 -3.07 -10.96 2.99
N THR A 74 -2.23 -12.00 2.99
CA THR A 74 -0.99 -12.00 2.21
C THR A 74 -1.31 -12.41 0.77
N VAL A 75 -0.87 -11.61 -0.19
CA VAL A 75 -1.17 -11.84 -1.61
C VAL A 75 0.06 -11.65 -2.48
N ASN A 76 0.17 -12.43 -3.53
CA ASN A 76 1.32 -12.38 -4.45
C ASN A 76 1.20 -11.30 -5.54
N TRP A 77 0.10 -10.58 -5.58
CA TRP A 77 -0.13 -9.53 -6.59
C TRP A 77 0.16 -8.12 -6.07
N LEU A 78 0.91 -8.01 -4.95
CA LEU A 78 1.39 -6.73 -4.40
C LEU A 78 2.91 -6.69 -4.29
N THR A 79 3.62 -7.59 -4.98
CA THR A 79 5.09 -7.57 -5.05
C THR A 79 5.59 -6.40 -5.89
N PRO A 80 6.87 -5.99 -5.75
CA PRO A 80 7.37 -4.79 -6.45
C PRO A 80 7.22 -4.83 -7.97
N ASP A 81 7.32 -6.02 -8.57
CA ASP A 81 7.30 -6.23 -10.02
C ASP A 81 5.92 -6.55 -10.59
N THR A 82 4.88 -6.56 -9.77
CA THR A 82 3.51 -6.82 -10.24
C THR A 82 3.03 -5.68 -11.16
N GLN A 83 2.33 -6.03 -12.22
CA GLN A 83 1.73 -5.03 -13.10
C GLN A 83 0.46 -4.45 -12.47
N PRO A 84 0.24 -3.12 -12.57
CA PRO A 84 -0.96 -2.49 -11.99
C PRO A 84 -2.28 -3.09 -12.45
N GLN A 85 -2.38 -3.52 -13.70
CA GLN A 85 -3.60 -4.15 -14.21
C GLN A 85 -4.00 -5.38 -13.39
N LYS A 86 -3.04 -6.15 -12.93
CA LYS A 86 -3.32 -7.34 -12.13
C LYS A 86 -3.93 -6.97 -10.77
N VAL A 87 -3.50 -5.87 -10.19
CA VAL A 87 -4.09 -5.38 -8.93
C VAL A 87 -5.55 -5.02 -9.13
N LEU A 88 -5.88 -4.31 -10.22
CA LEU A 88 -7.25 -3.91 -10.51
C LEU A 88 -8.17 -5.13 -10.64
N GLU A 89 -7.71 -6.19 -11.28
CA GLU A 89 -8.47 -7.43 -11.43
C GLU A 89 -8.85 -8.06 -10.09
N ARG A 90 -8.03 -7.85 -9.07
CA ARG A 90 -8.23 -8.42 -7.72
C ARG A 90 -9.09 -7.54 -6.82
N LEU A 91 -9.33 -6.28 -7.20
CA LEU A 91 -10.08 -5.32 -6.40
C LEU A 91 -11.55 -5.19 -6.81
N GLU A 92 -12.01 -5.92 -7.79
CA GLU A 92 -13.30 -5.73 -8.44
C GLU A 92 -14.48 -5.61 -7.48
N ASP A 93 -14.53 -6.45 -6.45
CA ASP A 93 -15.63 -6.46 -5.49
C ASP A 93 -15.21 -5.97 -4.10
N GLN A 94 -14.09 -5.24 -4.01
CA GLN A 94 -13.55 -4.80 -2.73
C GLN A 94 -13.83 -3.31 -2.50
N ASP A 95 -14.12 -2.95 -1.24
CA ASP A 95 -14.30 -1.57 -0.84
C ASP A 95 -13.68 -1.35 0.54
N ASN A 96 -13.17 -0.15 0.78
CA ASN A 96 -12.57 0.24 2.06
C ASN A 96 -11.39 -0.65 2.46
N VAL A 97 -10.54 -1.00 1.50
CA VAL A 97 -9.38 -1.86 1.76
C VAL A 97 -8.09 -1.05 1.77
N LEU A 98 -7.12 -1.54 2.53
CA LEU A 98 -5.75 -1.04 2.55
C LEU A 98 -4.85 -2.03 1.83
N LEU A 99 -4.07 -1.53 0.87
CA LEU A 99 -3.04 -2.31 0.19
C LEU A 99 -1.67 -1.85 0.68
N VAL A 100 -0.85 -2.79 1.14
CA VAL A 100 0.52 -2.51 1.59
C VAL A 100 1.49 -3.14 0.61
N SER A 101 2.28 -2.30 -0.05
CA SER A 101 3.10 -2.73 -1.17
C SER A 101 4.40 -1.91 -1.29
N HIS A 102 4.95 -1.87 -2.46
CA HIS A 102 6.29 -1.35 -2.79
C HIS A 102 6.24 -0.46 -4.02
N ASN A 103 7.23 0.42 -4.17
CA ASN A 103 7.52 0.98 -5.49
C ASN A 103 8.31 -0.07 -6.30
N PRO A 104 8.21 -0.09 -7.62
CA PRO A 104 7.49 0.88 -8.45
C PRO A 104 5.97 0.67 -8.52
N LEU A 105 5.45 -0.45 -8.01
CA LEU A 105 4.03 -0.77 -8.13
C LEU A 105 3.13 0.32 -7.54
N VAL A 106 3.42 0.80 -6.33
CA VAL A 106 2.56 1.80 -5.67
C VAL A 106 2.39 3.05 -6.53
N GLY A 107 3.49 3.66 -6.96
CA GLY A 107 3.42 4.86 -7.79
C GLY A 107 2.73 4.61 -9.12
N SER A 108 3.04 3.49 -9.78
CA SER A 108 2.42 3.10 -11.05
C SER A 108 0.93 2.83 -10.91
N LEU A 109 0.54 2.17 -9.82
CA LEU A 109 -0.88 1.87 -9.55
C LEU A 109 -1.67 3.16 -9.36
N LEU A 110 -1.14 4.10 -8.58
CA LEU A 110 -1.81 5.39 -8.36
C LEU A 110 -1.98 6.16 -9.67
N GLY A 111 -0.94 6.20 -10.50
CA GLY A 111 -1.02 6.84 -11.81
C GLY A 111 -2.03 6.15 -12.74
N PHE A 112 -2.04 4.83 -12.75
CA PHE A 112 -2.94 4.05 -13.59
C PHE A 112 -4.40 4.22 -13.19
N LEU A 113 -4.70 4.21 -11.90
CA LEU A 113 -6.06 4.42 -11.39
C LEU A 113 -6.59 5.81 -11.70
N GLN A 114 -5.72 6.82 -11.73
CA GLN A 114 -6.13 8.21 -12.01
C GLN A 114 -6.22 8.52 -13.50
N HIS A 115 -5.24 8.07 -14.27
CA HIS A 115 -5.04 8.55 -15.66
C HIS A 115 -5.32 7.50 -16.73
N GLY A 116 -5.42 6.24 -16.38
CA GLY A 116 -5.70 5.16 -17.32
C GLY A 116 -4.49 4.70 -18.12
N HIS A 117 -3.28 5.19 -17.80
CA HIS A 117 -2.03 4.79 -18.44
C HIS A 117 -0.88 4.82 -17.43
N LEU A 118 0.28 4.30 -17.82
CA LEU A 118 1.44 4.14 -16.93
C LEU A 118 2.50 5.25 -17.07
N GLN A 119 2.19 6.33 -17.81
CA GLN A 119 3.17 7.37 -18.14
C GLN A 119 3.37 8.40 -17.03
N HIS A 120 2.46 8.49 -16.07
CA HIS A 120 2.52 9.47 -14.98
C HIS A 120 2.36 8.80 -13.62
N PRO A 121 3.38 8.02 -13.18
CA PRO A 121 3.34 7.45 -11.83
C PRO A 121 3.44 8.54 -10.78
N GLU A 122 2.86 8.29 -9.61
CA GLU A 122 2.99 9.20 -8.48
C GLU A 122 4.29 8.95 -7.74
N GLN A 123 4.83 10.01 -7.14
CA GLN A 123 5.99 9.93 -6.26
C GLN A 123 5.51 9.62 -4.85
N VAL A 124 5.89 8.46 -4.32
CA VAL A 124 5.48 8.03 -2.98
C VAL A 124 6.71 7.65 -2.18
N GLN A 125 6.93 8.34 -1.07
CA GLN A 125 8.03 8.05 -0.14
C GLN A 125 7.73 6.80 0.67
N THR A 126 8.74 6.25 1.36
CA THR A 126 8.51 5.15 2.30
C THR A 126 7.44 5.55 3.33
N ALA A 127 6.56 4.61 3.63
CA ALA A 127 5.37 4.81 4.47
C ALA A 127 4.42 5.91 3.99
N GLY A 128 4.53 6.34 2.73
CA GLY A 128 3.55 7.24 2.13
C GLY A 128 2.21 6.54 1.98
N LEU A 129 1.14 7.22 2.39
CA LEU A 129 -0.22 6.69 2.39
C LEU A 129 -1.09 7.48 1.42
N ALA A 130 -1.60 6.83 0.41
CA ALA A 130 -2.51 7.42 -0.56
C ALA A 130 -3.95 7.01 -0.29
N GLU A 131 -4.87 7.93 -0.51
CA GLU A 131 -6.31 7.66 -0.46
C GLU A 131 -6.92 7.98 -1.81
N LEU A 132 -7.70 7.03 -2.35
CA LEU A 132 -8.41 7.20 -3.62
C LEU A 132 -9.88 6.89 -3.43
N GLU A 133 -10.72 7.52 -4.24
CA GLU A 133 -12.15 7.20 -4.29
C GLU A 133 -12.66 7.21 -5.73
N GLY A 134 -13.69 6.42 -5.98
CA GLY A 134 -14.34 6.28 -7.28
C GLY A 134 -15.40 5.21 -7.19
N ASP A 135 -16.17 5.02 -8.24
CA ASP A 135 -17.23 4.03 -8.26
C ASP A 135 -16.67 2.60 -8.43
N LEU A 136 -15.64 2.45 -9.24
CA LEU A 136 -15.02 1.17 -9.56
C LEU A 136 -13.50 1.30 -9.63
N PRO A 137 -12.76 0.23 -9.28
CA PRO A 137 -11.29 0.22 -9.35
C PRO A 137 -10.82 -0.08 -10.78
N LEU A 138 -11.09 0.83 -11.70
CA LEU A 138 -10.74 0.71 -13.10
C LEU A 138 -9.71 1.78 -13.49
N ALA A 139 -9.00 1.50 -14.58
CA ALA A 139 -8.00 2.43 -15.11
C ALA A 139 -8.65 3.78 -15.43
N GLY A 140 -8.08 4.85 -14.90
CA GLY A 140 -8.58 6.21 -15.12
C GLY A 140 -9.90 6.55 -14.41
N ALA A 141 -10.39 5.67 -13.53
CA ALA A 141 -11.73 5.83 -12.94
C ALA A 141 -11.71 6.29 -11.49
N MET A 142 -10.54 6.49 -10.89
CA MET A 142 -10.44 6.90 -9.49
C MET A 142 -9.79 8.26 -9.34
N LYS A 143 -10.19 8.96 -8.30
CA LYS A 143 -9.62 10.25 -7.93
C LYS A 143 -8.70 10.07 -6.74
N LEU A 144 -7.48 10.59 -6.85
CA LEU A 144 -6.55 10.64 -5.72
C LEU A 144 -6.98 11.77 -4.80
N LYS A 145 -7.33 11.43 -3.57
CA LYS A 145 -7.74 12.40 -2.55
C LYS A 145 -6.53 13.08 -1.91
N GLY A 146 -5.43 12.39 -1.85
CA GLY A 146 -4.18 12.91 -1.32
C GLY A 146 -3.19 11.82 -1.01
N ILE A 147 -1.94 12.22 -0.80
CA ILE A 147 -0.87 11.36 -0.31
C ILE A 147 -0.33 12.02 0.94
N ARG A 148 -0.32 11.28 2.05
CA ARG A 148 0.26 11.76 3.31
C ARG A 148 1.59 11.06 3.54
N HIS A 149 2.62 11.85 3.79
CA HIS A 149 3.95 11.34 4.12
C HIS A 149 4.17 11.38 5.64
N PRO A 150 4.96 10.45 6.19
CA PRO A 150 5.20 10.40 7.62
C PRO A 150 5.99 11.59 8.17
#